data_e2c02426ab663d8a281edd6d9d155059
#
_entry.id   e2c02426ab663d8a281edd6d9d155059
#
_cell.length_a   1.000
_cell.length_b   1.000
_cell.length_c   1.000
_cell.angle_alpha   90.00
_cell.angle_beta   90.00
_cell.angle_gamma   90.00
#
_symmetry.space_group_name_H-M   'P 1'
#
loop_
_entity.id
_entity.type
_entity.pdbx_description
1 polymer ?
#
loop_
_entity_poly.entity_id
_entity_poly.type
_entity_poly.pdbx_seq_one_letter_code
_entity_poly.pdbx_strand_id
1 'polypeptide(L)'
;MKRIFLISVMFVLFMTSSIVKAQESNVTTQAQDESKLKISGELLTDDRILLKDKNNWAWNENRIALRLDKKITSSSKFYSEVWLRNIGLPNITSSGDLYNKGIVDPYNLEIREAYVQLFGFLTKNLDIKIGRQRITWGTADKLNPTDNLNPYDLEDILDFGRHRGSDAISLNYYFNNDFSFQSVFIPFSQPANMPVGIFANALNPTMELPQGMILKGYSDIILLPKYNLGESTVAGGKFKGMVKGVDFSLSYVWGRDGLPFGTRNTFVPVDTLGGININSQLSFARTHIIGADLATSIAGIGFWAEAALFIPEKDVIMTNDFSAFYPMSPVPVTKDSLLLDSSKPYIKFVVGGDYNFADGSYINLQFMHGFIHERGNENLNDYFFLRYEKKFFNDKLKIAPVGGGFIVTDWNKIKDNYAIVYMPEVSYKATDNAEITLSTVFFDGKGDNLFVNMKDYDMFMFKLKYSF
;
A
#
# COMPACT_ATOMS: atom_id res chain seq x y z
N MET A 1 20.98 -0.78 -26.32
CA MET A 1 19.64 -1.35 -26.41
C MET A 1 19.60 -2.84 -26.79
N LYS A 2 20.28 -3.34 -27.84
CA LYS A 2 20.24 -4.78 -28.21
C LYS A 2 20.87 -5.76 -27.20
N ARG A 3 21.78 -5.35 -26.32
CA ARG A 3 22.47 -6.25 -25.37
C ARG A 3 21.71 -6.52 -24.06
N ILE A 4 20.85 -5.60 -23.60
CA ILE A 4 20.07 -5.77 -22.36
C ILE A 4 18.89 -6.73 -22.59
N PHE A 5 18.26 -6.64 -23.76
CA PHE A 5 17.18 -7.56 -24.15
C PHE A 5 17.68 -9.01 -24.30
N LEU A 6 18.91 -9.19 -24.75
CA LEU A 6 19.51 -10.53 -24.90
C LEU A 6 19.83 -11.22 -23.56
N ILE A 7 20.19 -10.45 -22.53
CA ILE A 7 20.52 -10.98 -21.20
C ILE A 7 19.27 -11.48 -20.48
N SER A 8 18.16 -10.74 -20.54
CA SER A 8 16.88 -11.18 -19.97
C SER A 8 16.33 -12.43 -20.66
N VAL A 9 16.46 -12.54 -21.98
CA VAL A 9 16.03 -13.71 -22.75
C VAL A 9 16.97 -14.92 -22.54
N MET A 10 18.27 -14.71 -22.38
CA MET A 10 19.21 -15.79 -22.09
C MET A 10 19.04 -16.41 -20.70
N PHE A 11 18.65 -15.63 -19.69
CA PHE A 11 18.43 -16.17 -18.35
C PHE A 11 17.18 -17.08 -18.28
N VAL A 12 16.13 -16.78 -19.07
CA VAL A 12 14.94 -17.63 -19.22
C VAL A 12 15.27 -18.94 -19.95
N LEU A 13 16.17 -18.93 -20.95
CA LEU A 13 16.56 -20.11 -21.71
C LEU A 13 17.46 -21.08 -20.93
N PHE A 14 18.27 -20.59 -19.97
CA PHE A 14 19.14 -21.47 -19.18
C PHE A 14 18.40 -22.24 -18.08
N MET A 15 17.25 -21.73 -17.60
CA MET A 15 16.42 -22.42 -16.59
C MET A 15 15.57 -23.56 -17.19
N THR A 16 15.28 -23.53 -18.49
CA THR A 16 14.42 -24.55 -19.12
C THR A 16 15.11 -25.88 -19.38
N SER A 17 16.45 -25.92 -19.46
CA SER A 17 17.22 -27.14 -19.75
C SER A 17 17.48 -28.05 -18.53
N SER A 18 17.29 -27.54 -17.31
CA SER A 18 17.53 -28.31 -16.07
C SER A 18 16.27 -28.91 -15.44
N ILE A 19 15.06 -28.51 -15.88
CA ILE A 19 13.78 -28.94 -15.29
C ILE A 19 13.18 -30.18 -15.99
N VAL A 20 13.64 -30.54 -17.18
CA VAL A 20 13.05 -31.64 -17.97
C VAL A 20 13.42 -33.05 -17.46
N LYS A 21 14.31 -33.19 -16.46
CA LYS A 21 14.71 -34.52 -15.93
C LYS A 21 14.09 -34.93 -14.61
N ALA A 22 13.12 -34.22 -14.09
CA ALA A 22 12.50 -34.52 -12.78
C ALA A 22 11.07 -35.07 -12.84
N GLN A 23 10.58 -35.50 -14.00
CA GLN A 23 9.21 -35.96 -14.14
C GLN A 23 9.08 -37.36 -14.73
N GLU A 24 9.63 -38.33 -14.03
CA GLU A 24 9.22 -39.74 -14.11
C GLU A 24 9.59 -40.44 -12.81
N SER A 25 8.67 -40.56 -11.84
CA SER A 25 8.51 -41.72 -10.99
C SER A 25 7.41 -41.56 -9.95
N ASN A 26 6.42 -42.45 -10.04
CA ASN A 26 5.65 -43.04 -8.96
C ASN A 26 4.65 -42.16 -8.18
N VAL A 27 3.41 -42.28 -8.57
CA VAL A 27 2.24 -42.12 -7.70
C VAL A 27 2.33 -43.17 -6.58
N THR A 28 2.96 -42.80 -5.50
CA THR A 28 2.78 -43.44 -4.18
C THR A 28 2.29 -42.34 -3.25
N THR A 29 1.14 -42.55 -2.66
CA THR A 29 0.55 -41.75 -1.59
C THR A 29 1.53 -41.74 -0.40
N GLN A 30 2.52 -40.87 -0.44
CA GLN A 30 3.37 -40.57 0.72
C GLN A 30 2.69 -39.45 1.50
N ALA A 31 2.38 -39.70 2.78
CA ALA A 31 2.22 -38.64 3.74
C ALA A 31 3.39 -37.67 3.54
N GLN A 32 3.10 -36.45 3.08
CA GLN A 32 4.13 -35.44 2.85
C GLN A 32 4.86 -35.26 4.18
N ASP A 33 6.17 -35.47 4.15
CA ASP A 33 7.05 -35.23 5.29
C ASP A 33 6.96 -33.73 5.65
N GLU A 34 6.08 -33.42 6.60
CA GLU A 34 5.74 -32.05 7.02
C GLU A 34 6.95 -31.31 7.62
N SER A 35 8.07 -32.01 7.85
CA SER A 35 9.31 -31.45 8.37
C SER A 35 10.22 -30.82 7.33
N LYS A 36 9.94 -31.00 6.02
CA LYS A 36 10.77 -30.44 4.95
C LYS A 36 10.59 -28.93 4.83
N LEU A 37 11.70 -28.23 4.58
CA LEU A 37 11.68 -26.82 4.22
C LEU A 37 11.00 -26.67 2.85
N LYS A 38 9.88 -25.95 2.82
CA LYS A 38 9.22 -25.54 1.57
C LYS A 38 9.85 -24.24 1.11
N ILE A 39 10.39 -24.25 -0.10
CA ILE A 39 10.92 -23.07 -0.77
C ILE A 39 10.00 -22.77 -1.93
N SER A 40 9.53 -21.55 -2.01
CA SER A 40 8.75 -21.03 -3.14
C SER A 40 9.14 -19.59 -3.40
N GLY A 41 8.76 -19.07 -4.53
CA GLY A 41 9.14 -17.71 -4.85
C GLY A 41 8.47 -17.17 -6.09
N GLU A 42 8.91 -15.96 -6.46
CA GLU A 42 8.38 -15.23 -7.60
C GLU A 42 9.50 -14.39 -8.23
N LEU A 43 9.58 -14.43 -9.55
CA LEU A 43 10.32 -13.45 -10.34
C LEU A 43 9.31 -12.50 -10.96
N LEU A 44 9.52 -11.21 -10.84
CA LEU A 44 8.69 -10.17 -11.41
C LEU A 44 9.55 -9.19 -12.20
N THR A 45 9.09 -8.83 -13.39
CA THR A 45 9.53 -7.65 -14.15
C THR A 45 8.29 -6.83 -14.46
N ASP A 46 8.31 -5.54 -14.11
CA ASP A 46 7.24 -4.57 -14.37
C ASP A 46 7.88 -3.32 -15.01
N ASP A 47 7.61 -3.13 -16.29
CA ASP A 47 8.13 -2.01 -17.07
C ASP A 47 6.99 -1.14 -17.57
N ARG A 48 7.11 0.19 -17.44
CA ARG A 48 6.06 1.13 -17.83
C ARG A 48 6.60 2.26 -18.66
N ILE A 49 5.82 2.66 -19.66
CA ILE A 49 6.15 3.73 -20.64
C ILE A 49 5.05 4.78 -20.62
N LEU A 50 5.39 6.06 -20.49
CA LEU A 50 4.47 7.18 -20.61
C LEU A 50 3.95 7.27 -22.05
N LEU A 51 2.64 7.47 -22.21
CA LEU A 51 2.00 7.61 -23.52
C LEU A 51 2.02 9.06 -24.02
N LYS A 52 1.98 10.04 -23.10
CA LYS A 52 1.91 11.47 -23.42
C LYS A 52 3.28 12.15 -23.54
N ASP A 53 4.30 11.66 -22.86
CA ASP A 53 5.63 12.28 -22.86
C ASP A 53 6.63 11.49 -23.71
N LYS A 54 6.49 11.56 -25.03
CA LYS A 54 7.43 10.99 -26.03
C LYS A 54 7.81 9.52 -25.77
N ASN A 55 6.92 8.74 -25.16
CA ASN A 55 7.14 7.34 -24.80
C ASN A 55 8.37 7.15 -23.90
N ASN A 56 8.59 8.05 -22.95
CA ASN A 56 9.65 7.90 -21.97
C ASN A 56 9.37 6.75 -21.00
N TRP A 57 10.39 6.04 -20.60
CA TRP A 57 10.30 5.07 -19.53
C TRP A 57 9.88 5.76 -18.22
N ALA A 58 8.82 5.25 -17.61
CA ALA A 58 8.24 5.79 -16.37
C ALA A 58 8.61 4.96 -15.15
N TRP A 59 8.77 3.64 -15.35
CA TRP A 59 8.92 2.70 -14.27
C TRP A 59 9.70 1.48 -14.73
N ASN A 60 10.49 0.93 -13.83
CA ASN A 60 11.10 -0.37 -13.95
C ASN A 60 11.16 -1.00 -12.56
N GLU A 61 10.62 -2.20 -12.41
CA GLU A 61 10.80 -3.01 -11.22
C GLU A 61 11.24 -4.41 -11.63
N ASN A 62 12.34 -4.87 -11.06
CA ASN A 62 12.78 -6.25 -11.15
C ASN A 62 12.90 -6.80 -9.74
N ARG A 63 12.17 -7.89 -9.46
CA ARG A 63 12.07 -8.46 -8.12
C ARG A 63 12.22 -9.97 -8.12
N ILE A 64 13.01 -10.46 -7.17
CA ILE A 64 13.02 -11.85 -6.75
C ILE A 64 12.43 -11.89 -5.34
N ALA A 65 11.28 -12.55 -5.18
CA ALA A 65 10.71 -12.85 -3.88
C ALA A 65 10.99 -14.30 -3.53
N LEU A 66 11.58 -14.56 -2.37
CA LEU A 66 11.86 -15.89 -1.85
C LEU A 66 11.09 -16.11 -0.56
N ARG A 67 10.32 -17.19 -0.51
CA ARG A 67 9.54 -17.60 0.65
C ARG A 67 10.06 -18.91 1.21
N LEU A 68 10.36 -18.92 2.49
CA LEU A 68 10.78 -20.07 3.27
C LEU A 68 9.70 -20.40 4.29
N ASP A 69 9.16 -21.61 4.24
CA ASP A 69 8.14 -22.11 5.16
C ASP A 69 8.58 -23.44 5.73
N LYS A 70 8.74 -23.51 7.06
CA LYS A 70 9.18 -24.72 7.74
C LYS A 70 8.41 -24.98 9.02
N LYS A 71 7.75 -26.12 9.11
CA LYS A 71 7.25 -26.68 10.37
C LYS A 71 8.45 -27.26 11.15
N ILE A 72 8.82 -26.63 12.26
CA ILE A 72 9.99 -27.06 13.07
C ILE A 72 9.61 -28.24 13.94
N THR A 73 8.43 -28.16 14.59
CA THR A 73 7.81 -29.23 15.39
C THR A 73 6.31 -29.27 15.08
N SER A 74 5.58 -30.20 15.70
CA SER A 74 4.11 -30.23 15.59
C SER A 74 3.44 -28.95 16.10
N SER A 75 4.12 -28.21 17.00
CA SER A 75 3.61 -27.00 17.65
C SER A 75 4.38 -25.73 17.28
N SER A 76 5.30 -25.77 16.30
CA SER A 76 6.07 -24.59 15.93
C SER A 76 6.36 -24.54 14.43
N LYS A 77 6.29 -23.33 13.88
CA LYS A 77 6.51 -22.99 12.46
C LYS A 77 7.40 -21.77 12.34
N PHE A 78 8.32 -21.81 11.39
CA PHE A 78 9.09 -20.65 10.92
C PHE A 78 8.60 -20.26 9.53
N TYR A 79 8.48 -18.95 9.29
CA TYR A 79 8.21 -18.38 7.98
C TYR A 79 9.11 -17.16 7.73
N SER A 80 9.59 -17.03 6.50
CA SER A 80 10.29 -15.82 6.04
C SER A 80 9.96 -15.53 4.59
N GLU A 81 9.76 -14.26 4.27
CA GLU A 81 9.68 -13.73 2.90
C GLU A 81 10.69 -12.60 2.74
N VAL A 82 11.58 -12.78 1.76
CA VAL A 82 12.66 -11.84 1.45
C VAL A 82 12.54 -11.42 -0.01
N TRP A 83 12.63 -10.13 -0.27
CA TRP A 83 12.68 -9.56 -1.62
C TRP A 83 14.07 -9.02 -1.90
N LEU A 84 14.62 -9.39 -3.04
CA LEU A 84 15.73 -8.69 -3.69
C LEU A 84 15.14 -7.96 -4.87
N ARG A 85 15.19 -6.64 -4.87
CA ARG A 85 14.60 -5.86 -5.95
C ARG A 85 15.35 -4.59 -6.30
N ASN A 86 15.24 -4.22 -7.57
CA ASN A 86 15.48 -2.89 -8.08
C ASN A 86 14.12 -2.24 -8.37
N ILE A 87 13.96 -0.96 -8.00
CA ILE A 87 12.75 -0.18 -8.29
C ILE A 87 13.14 1.20 -8.79
N GLY A 88 12.46 1.66 -9.85
CA GLY A 88 12.72 2.94 -10.49
C GLY A 88 13.85 2.88 -11.51
N LEU A 89 14.14 4.03 -12.09
CA LEU A 89 15.22 4.23 -13.06
C LEU A 89 16.46 4.82 -12.36
N PRO A 90 17.69 4.50 -12.80
CA PRO A 90 18.88 5.12 -12.24
C PRO A 90 18.83 6.65 -12.36
N ASN A 91 19.06 7.34 -11.24
CA ASN A 91 19.12 8.80 -11.20
C ASN A 91 20.57 9.27 -11.00
N ILE A 92 21.32 9.30 -12.09
CA ILE A 92 22.72 9.72 -12.12
C ILE A 92 22.76 11.16 -12.61
N THR A 93 23.17 12.10 -11.75
CA THR A 93 23.17 13.54 -12.02
C THR A 93 24.57 14.15 -12.06
N SER A 94 25.58 13.44 -11.55
CA SER A 94 26.97 13.90 -11.49
C SER A 94 27.96 12.77 -11.78
N SER A 95 29.18 13.14 -12.13
CA SER A 95 30.28 12.15 -12.26
C SER A 95 30.60 11.45 -10.92
N GLY A 96 30.33 12.09 -9.80
CA GLY A 96 30.49 11.50 -8.46
C GLY A 96 29.55 10.33 -8.22
N ASP A 97 28.34 10.37 -8.78
CA ASP A 97 27.33 9.31 -8.62
C ASP A 97 27.79 7.99 -9.26
N LEU A 98 28.64 8.06 -10.31
CA LEU A 98 29.18 6.89 -10.99
C LEU A 98 30.07 6.02 -10.09
N TYR A 99 30.60 6.57 -9.02
CA TYR A 99 31.39 5.83 -8.03
C TYR A 99 30.54 5.21 -6.93
N ASN A 100 29.24 5.49 -6.90
CA ASN A 100 28.30 4.93 -5.93
C ASN A 100 27.46 3.82 -6.59
N LYS A 101 27.83 2.56 -6.32
CA LYS A 101 27.12 1.40 -6.87
C LYS A 101 25.63 1.39 -6.52
N GLY A 102 25.24 1.89 -5.32
CA GLY A 102 23.85 1.97 -4.91
C GLY A 102 23.00 2.98 -5.71
N ILE A 103 23.66 3.92 -6.42
CA ILE A 103 22.98 4.84 -7.36
C ILE A 103 22.97 4.27 -8.78
N VAL A 104 24.10 3.67 -9.20
CA VAL A 104 24.25 3.12 -10.55
C VAL A 104 23.42 1.86 -10.77
N ASP A 105 23.32 1.01 -9.73
CA ASP A 105 22.65 -0.29 -9.76
C ASP A 105 21.92 -0.52 -8.42
N PRO A 106 20.78 0.16 -8.18
CA PRO A 106 20.13 0.28 -6.88
C PRO A 106 19.31 -0.97 -6.52
N TYR A 107 19.95 -2.08 -6.21
CA TYR A 107 19.28 -3.27 -5.67
C TYR A 107 19.14 -3.19 -4.16
N ASN A 108 17.94 -3.47 -3.66
CA ASN A 108 17.59 -3.48 -2.25
C ASN A 108 17.20 -4.89 -1.79
N LEU A 109 17.68 -5.28 -0.61
CA LEU A 109 17.26 -6.49 0.08
C LEU A 109 16.24 -6.10 1.16
N GLU A 110 15.05 -6.66 1.09
CA GLU A 110 13.96 -6.37 2.01
C GLU A 110 13.47 -7.64 2.70
N ILE A 111 13.41 -7.62 4.02
CA ILE A 111 12.71 -8.64 4.79
C ILE A 111 11.26 -8.22 4.89
N ARG A 112 10.38 -8.84 4.11
CA ARG A 112 8.94 -8.55 4.12
C ARG A 112 8.28 -9.17 5.34
N GLU A 113 8.59 -10.44 5.60
CA GLU A 113 8.16 -11.16 6.80
C GLU A 113 9.29 -12.08 7.30
N ALA A 114 9.42 -12.23 8.62
CA ALA A 114 10.30 -13.19 9.27
C ALA A 114 9.81 -13.43 10.70
N TYR A 115 9.14 -14.56 10.94
CA TYR A 115 8.54 -14.84 12.24
C TYR A 115 8.58 -16.33 12.62
N VAL A 116 8.43 -16.55 13.91
CA VAL A 116 8.13 -17.86 14.48
C VAL A 116 6.69 -17.85 15.01
N GLN A 117 5.95 -18.91 14.71
CA GLN A 117 4.62 -19.14 15.25
C GLN A 117 4.65 -20.38 16.13
N LEU A 118 4.09 -20.29 17.34
CA LEU A 118 3.89 -21.38 18.26
C LEU A 118 2.39 -21.64 18.40
N PHE A 119 1.98 -22.88 18.16
CA PHE A 119 0.60 -23.33 18.28
C PHE A 119 0.36 -23.93 19.66
N GLY A 120 -0.77 -23.61 20.28
CA GLY A 120 -1.12 -24.13 21.59
C GLY A 120 -0.16 -23.65 22.69
N PHE A 121 0.31 -22.40 22.63
CA PHE A 121 1.22 -21.81 23.62
C PHE A 121 0.48 -21.62 24.96
N LEU A 122 0.98 -22.20 26.04
CA LEU A 122 0.38 -22.27 27.39
C LEU A 122 -0.96 -23.01 27.45
N THR A 123 -1.84 -22.86 26.48
CA THR A 123 -3.12 -23.59 26.38
C THR A 123 -3.36 -23.99 24.92
N LYS A 124 -4.12 -25.06 24.68
CA LYS A 124 -4.41 -25.60 23.35
C LYS A 124 -5.09 -24.57 22.41
N ASN A 125 -5.71 -23.56 22.99
CA ASN A 125 -6.51 -22.55 22.29
C ASN A 125 -5.77 -21.24 22.06
N LEU A 126 -4.48 -21.14 22.44
CA LEU A 126 -3.70 -19.92 22.31
C LEU A 126 -2.51 -20.14 21.38
N ASP A 127 -2.48 -19.38 20.29
CA ASP A 127 -1.32 -19.29 19.40
C ASP A 127 -0.59 -17.97 19.62
N ILE A 128 0.73 -17.98 19.49
CA ILE A 128 1.56 -16.79 19.50
C ILE A 128 2.42 -16.73 18.24
N LYS A 129 2.53 -15.54 17.65
CA LYS A 129 3.43 -15.25 16.54
C LYS A 129 4.35 -14.09 16.92
N ILE A 130 5.66 -14.27 16.76
CA ILE A 130 6.69 -13.30 17.16
C ILE A 130 7.64 -13.05 15.98
N GLY A 131 7.89 -11.79 15.67
CA GLY A 131 8.78 -11.34 14.61
C GLY A 131 8.11 -10.42 13.62
N ARG A 132 8.78 -10.17 12.48
CA ARG A 132 8.25 -9.34 11.41
C ARG A 132 7.12 -10.05 10.70
N GLN A 133 5.92 -9.47 10.75
CA GLN A 133 4.72 -10.12 10.23
C GLN A 133 3.76 -9.10 9.60
N ARG A 134 3.10 -9.51 8.52
CA ARG A 134 1.96 -8.80 7.96
C ARG A 134 0.71 -9.24 8.72
N ILE A 135 0.05 -8.30 9.39
CA ILE A 135 -1.19 -8.52 10.14
C ILE A 135 -2.31 -7.84 9.37
N THR A 136 -3.10 -8.61 8.65
CA THR A 136 -4.17 -8.09 7.80
C THR A 136 -5.48 -8.09 8.55
N TRP A 137 -6.09 -6.91 8.67
CA TRP A 137 -7.44 -6.73 9.18
C TRP A 137 -8.34 -6.20 8.07
N GLY A 138 -9.66 -6.46 8.20
CA GLY A 138 -10.64 -6.10 7.20
C GLY A 138 -10.97 -7.22 6.20
N THR A 139 -12.02 -7.01 5.43
CA THR A 139 -12.60 -7.96 4.48
C THR A 139 -12.73 -7.39 3.08
N ALA A 140 -12.50 -6.07 2.91
CA ALA A 140 -12.57 -5.41 1.62
C ALA A 140 -11.43 -5.82 0.68
N ASP A 141 -11.61 -5.61 -0.61
CA ASP A 141 -10.63 -5.92 -1.63
C ASP A 141 -9.61 -4.76 -1.74
N LYS A 142 -8.36 -5.04 -1.31
CA LYS A 142 -7.17 -4.16 -1.33
C LYS A 142 -7.19 -2.93 -0.40
N LEU A 143 -8.27 -2.18 -0.32
CA LEU A 143 -8.36 -0.93 0.44
C LEU A 143 -9.26 -1.13 1.67
N ASN A 144 -8.63 -1.35 2.81
CA ASN A 144 -9.28 -1.75 4.04
C ASN A 144 -9.19 -0.63 5.09
N PRO A 145 -10.27 0.12 5.37
CA PRO A 145 -10.28 1.14 6.43
C PRO A 145 -9.86 0.64 7.80
N THR A 146 -10.06 -0.65 8.13
CA THR A 146 -9.68 -1.25 9.42
C THR A 146 -8.24 -1.76 9.47
N ASP A 147 -7.49 -1.77 8.34
CA ASP A 147 -6.13 -2.29 8.27
C ASP A 147 -5.07 -1.25 8.64
N ASN A 148 -4.92 -0.96 9.93
CA ASN A 148 -4.09 0.14 10.42
C ASN A 148 -2.91 -0.31 11.31
N LEU A 149 -2.56 -1.60 11.32
CA LEU A 149 -1.45 -2.12 12.13
C LEU A 149 -0.10 -2.06 11.42
N ASN A 150 -0.12 -2.25 10.12
CA ASN A 150 1.10 -2.27 9.32
C ASN A 150 1.25 -0.99 8.50
N PRO A 151 2.48 -0.48 8.33
CA PRO A 151 2.71 0.72 7.53
C PRO A 151 2.40 0.47 6.05
N TYR A 152 1.77 1.44 5.40
CA TYR A 152 1.55 1.41 3.96
C TYR A 152 2.87 1.37 3.19
N ASP A 153 2.85 0.66 2.07
CA ASP A 153 3.92 0.63 1.10
C ASP A 153 3.39 1.24 -0.21
N LEU A 154 3.54 2.55 -0.32
CA LEU A 154 2.98 3.35 -1.41
C LEU A 154 4.01 3.64 -2.52
N GLU A 155 5.16 2.96 -2.53
CA GLU A 155 6.20 3.19 -3.54
C GLU A 155 5.63 3.11 -4.96
N ASP A 156 4.79 2.10 -5.23
CA ASP A 156 3.96 2.03 -6.43
C ASP A 156 2.53 2.43 -6.09
N ILE A 157 2.15 3.64 -6.47
CA ILE A 157 0.82 4.17 -6.17
C ILE A 157 -0.31 3.44 -6.93
N LEU A 158 0.01 2.66 -7.96
CA LEU A 158 -0.95 1.83 -8.69
C LEU A 158 -1.17 0.47 -8.03
N ASP A 159 -0.30 0.07 -7.10
CA ASP A 159 -0.46 -1.15 -6.29
C ASP A 159 -1.02 -0.80 -4.90
N PHE A 160 -2.21 -0.21 -4.90
CA PHE A 160 -2.92 0.19 -3.68
C PHE A 160 -3.12 -0.99 -2.73
N GLY A 161 -3.10 -0.70 -1.44
CA GLY A 161 -3.32 -1.68 -0.37
C GLY A 161 -2.10 -2.52 -0.02
N ARG A 162 -0.93 -2.27 -0.64
CA ARG A 162 0.31 -2.92 -0.23
C ARG A 162 0.79 -2.34 1.12
N HIS A 163 1.23 -3.25 2.00
CA HIS A 163 1.80 -2.89 3.30
C HIS A 163 3.11 -3.63 3.53
N ARG A 164 3.94 -3.08 4.41
CA ARG A 164 5.12 -3.79 4.95
C ARG A 164 4.77 -4.53 6.22
N GLY A 165 5.52 -5.57 6.56
CA GLY A 165 5.40 -6.23 7.85
C GLY A 165 5.91 -5.34 8.99
N SER A 166 5.31 -5.48 10.18
CA SER A 166 5.75 -4.87 11.43
C SER A 166 6.42 -5.90 12.34
N ASP A 167 7.43 -5.49 13.09
CA ASP A 167 8.03 -6.31 14.13
C ASP A 167 7.05 -6.35 15.31
N ALA A 168 6.39 -7.48 15.52
CA ALA A 168 5.23 -7.59 16.38
C ALA A 168 5.20 -8.89 17.20
N ILE A 169 4.45 -8.84 18.29
CA ILE A 169 3.94 -10.01 19.00
C ILE A 169 2.43 -10.03 18.79
N SER A 170 1.90 -11.11 18.21
CA SER A 170 0.47 -11.33 18.10
C SER A 170 0.06 -12.61 18.82
N LEU A 171 -1.04 -12.51 19.56
CA LEU A 171 -1.66 -13.60 20.30
C LEU A 171 -3.04 -13.85 19.71
N ASN A 172 -3.34 -15.11 19.37
CA ASN A 172 -4.66 -15.51 18.87
C ASN A 172 -5.26 -16.52 19.85
N TYR A 173 -6.35 -16.16 20.48
CA TYR A 173 -7.10 -17.04 21.37
C TYR A 173 -8.40 -17.49 20.68
N TYR A 174 -8.59 -18.81 20.60
CA TYR A 174 -9.76 -19.44 19.99
C TYR A 174 -10.73 -19.87 21.09
N PHE A 175 -11.89 -19.21 21.19
CA PHE A 175 -12.95 -19.60 22.12
C PHE A 175 -13.58 -20.94 21.70
N ASN A 176 -13.81 -21.06 20.39
CA ASN A 176 -14.29 -22.23 19.69
C ASN A 176 -13.92 -22.13 18.21
N ASN A 177 -14.57 -22.93 17.34
CA ASN A 177 -14.30 -22.92 15.89
C ASN A 177 -14.80 -21.63 15.20
N ASP A 178 -15.78 -20.95 15.79
CA ASP A 178 -16.46 -19.81 15.17
C ASP A 178 -15.99 -18.47 15.74
N PHE A 179 -15.43 -18.44 16.94
CA PHE A 179 -15.05 -17.22 17.63
C PHE A 179 -13.61 -17.18 18.07
N SER A 180 -12.93 -16.09 17.79
CA SER A 180 -11.54 -15.87 18.20
C SER A 180 -11.29 -14.42 18.60
N PHE A 181 -10.22 -14.22 19.37
CA PHE A 181 -9.70 -12.89 19.69
C PHE A 181 -8.22 -12.83 19.39
N GLN A 182 -7.82 -11.82 18.64
CA GLN A 182 -6.43 -11.50 18.36
C GLN A 182 -6.02 -10.26 19.14
N SER A 183 -4.89 -10.29 19.84
CA SER A 183 -4.22 -9.10 20.34
C SER A 183 -2.87 -8.93 19.67
N VAL A 184 -2.49 -7.68 19.43
CA VAL A 184 -1.27 -7.31 18.71
C VAL A 184 -0.53 -6.21 19.48
N PHE A 185 0.77 -6.39 19.61
CA PHE A 185 1.68 -5.41 20.18
C PHE A 185 2.85 -5.18 19.23
N ILE A 186 3.03 -3.93 18.79
CA ILE A 186 4.12 -3.47 17.92
C ILE A 186 4.89 -2.42 18.72
N PRO A 187 6.14 -2.70 19.14
CA PRO A 187 6.91 -1.78 19.99
C PRO A 187 7.30 -0.47 19.28
N PHE A 188 7.48 -0.52 17.95
CA PHE A 188 7.96 0.60 17.17
C PHE A 188 7.09 0.80 15.92
N SER A 189 6.26 1.85 15.94
CA SER A 189 5.55 2.29 14.74
C SER A 189 6.55 2.74 13.66
N GLN A 190 6.27 2.39 12.41
CA GLN A 190 7.06 2.78 11.25
C GLN A 190 6.22 3.67 10.33
N PRO A 191 6.82 4.73 9.74
CA PRO A 191 6.18 5.50 8.69
C PRO A 191 5.85 4.66 7.46
N ALA A 192 4.91 5.11 6.63
CA ALA A 192 4.67 4.56 5.31
C ALA A 192 5.88 4.79 4.39
N ASN A 193 6.08 3.90 3.40
CA ASN A 193 6.91 4.25 2.25
C ASN A 193 6.12 5.17 1.33
N MET A 194 6.74 6.25 0.89
CA MET A 194 6.14 7.22 -0.02
C MET A 194 6.32 6.80 -1.49
N PRO A 195 5.48 7.30 -2.40
CA PRO A 195 5.64 7.05 -3.83
C PRO A 195 7.02 7.45 -4.35
N VAL A 196 7.56 6.66 -5.29
CA VAL A 196 8.88 6.91 -5.88
C VAL A 196 8.80 7.18 -7.39
N GLY A 197 9.93 7.62 -7.97
CA GLY A 197 10.04 7.91 -9.41
C GLY A 197 9.08 9.02 -9.85
N ILE A 198 8.33 8.78 -10.92
CA ILE A 198 7.35 9.76 -11.45
C ILE A 198 6.20 10.03 -10.47
N PHE A 199 5.95 9.11 -9.55
CA PHE A 199 4.87 9.24 -8.56
C PHE A 199 5.28 9.99 -7.30
N ALA A 200 6.54 10.40 -7.17
CA ALA A 200 7.07 11.00 -5.94
C ALA A 200 6.25 12.21 -5.43
N ASN A 201 5.66 12.96 -6.34
CA ASN A 201 4.85 14.14 -6.01
C ASN A 201 3.33 13.86 -5.94
N ALA A 202 2.89 12.64 -6.16
CA ALA A 202 1.46 12.33 -6.28
C ALA A 202 0.67 12.59 -4.98
N LEU A 203 1.30 12.41 -3.84
CA LEU A 203 0.71 12.65 -2.51
C LEU A 203 1.11 14.00 -1.90
N ASN A 204 1.86 14.84 -2.63
CA ASN A 204 2.22 16.15 -2.10
C ASN A 204 1.00 17.06 -2.11
N PRO A 205 0.65 17.66 -0.97
CA PRO A 205 -0.46 18.62 -0.94
C PRO A 205 -0.12 19.84 -1.80
N THR A 206 -1.10 20.35 -2.50
CA THR A 206 -0.97 21.63 -3.18
C THR A 206 -0.81 22.74 -2.14
N MET A 207 0.33 23.41 -2.12
CA MET A 207 0.59 24.50 -1.19
C MET A 207 0.11 25.81 -1.77
N GLU A 208 -0.96 26.36 -1.21
CA GLU A 208 -1.38 27.71 -1.54
C GLU A 208 -0.46 28.73 -0.85
N LEU A 209 0.26 29.49 -1.67
CA LEU A 209 1.10 30.57 -1.19
C LEU A 209 0.29 31.86 -0.98
N PRO A 210 0.60 32.66 0.06
CA PRO A 210 0.04 33.98 0.18
C PRO A 210 0.30 34.83 -1.08
N GLN A 211 -0.63 35.73 -1.40
CA GLN A 211 -0.55 36.56 -2.59
C GLN A 211 0.78 37.36 -2.64
N GLY A 212 1.45 37.32 -3.76
CA GLY A 212 2.73 38.01 -4.01
C GLY A 212 3.97 37.21 -3.55
N MET A 213 3.82 36.01 -3.00
CA MET A 213 4.94 35.15 -2.67
C MET A 213 5.26 34.15 -3.78
N ILE A 214 6.55 33.92 -4.02
CA ILE A 214 7.06 33.00 -5.05
C ILE A 214 8.00 32.01 -4.37
N LEU A 215 7.66 30.71 -4.41
CA LEU A 215 8.51 29.66 -3.84
C LEU A 215 9.83 29.54 -4.60
N LYS A 216 10.95 29.73 -3.91
CA LYS A 216 12.31 29.57 -4.44
C LYS A 216 12.99 28.29 -3.96
N GLY A 217 12.70 27.87 -2.74
CA GLY A 217 13.23 26.66 -2.17
C GLY A 217 12.30 26.05 -1.12
N TYR A 218 12.35 24.72 -1.02
CA TYR A 218 11.62 23.95 -0.02
C TYR A 218 12.56 22.97 0.66
N SER A 219 12.47 22.89 1.98
CA SER A 219 13.13 21.85 2.78
C SER A 219 12.21 21.37 3.88
N ASP A 220 12.36 20.12 4.31
CA ASP A 220 11.61 19.60 5.43
C ASP A 220 12.46 18.76 6.40
N ILE A 221 11.92 18.58 7.59
CA ILE A 221 12.40 17.65 8.59
C ILE A 221 11.24 16.83 9.13
N ILE A 222 11.48 15.54 9.35
CA ILE A 222 10.50 14.63 9.94
C ILE A 222 10.83 14.43 11.42
N LEU A 223 9.88 14.76 12.29
CA LEU A 223 9.96 14.56 13.73
C LEU A 223 9.36 13.19 14.06
N LEU A 224 10.22 12.19 14.18
CA LEU A 224 9.79 10.85 14.59
C LEU A 224 9.38 10.85 16.07
N PRO A 225 8.42 9.99 16.46
CA PRO A 225 8.09 9.78 17.87
C PRO A 225 9.30 9.23 18.63
N LYS A 226 9.43 9.58 19.91
CA LYS A 226 10.45 8.97 20.76
C LYS A 226 10.23 7.48 20.88
N TYR A 227 11.30 6.71 20.87
CA TYR A 227 11.26 5.25 21.00
C TYR A 227 11.00 4.83 22.45
N ASN A 228 9.74 4.98 22.89
CA ASN A 228 9.27 4.55 24.20
C ASN A 228 7.83 4.01 24.10
N LEU A 229 7.36 3.33 25.15
CA LEU A 229 6.04 2.70 25.18
C LEU A 229 4.88 3.68 24.94
N GLY A 230 5.00 4.93 25.36
CA GLY A 230 3.96 5.94 25.21
C GLY A 230 3.87 6.54 23.81
N GLU A 231 4.99 6.64 23.10
CA GLU A 231 5.04 7.38 21.84
C GLU A 231 5.18 6.51 20.59
N SER A 232 5.99 5.43 20.63
CA SER A 232 6.26 4.61 19.44
C SER A 232 5.40 3.35 19.30
N THR A 233 4.74 2.92 20.38
CA THR A 233 3.99 1.67 20.41
C THR A 233 2.68 1.78 19.62
N VAL A 234 2.35 0.69 18.90
CA VAL A 234 1.02 0.42 18.36
C VAL A 234 0.47 -0.83 19.04
N ALA A 235 -0.76 -0.77 19.50
CA ALA A 235 -1.45 -1.90 20.11
C ALA A 235 -2.85 -2.05 19.53
N GLY A 236 -3.31 -3.29 19.38
CA GLY A 236 -4.64 -3.53 18.85
C GLY A 236 -5.24 -4.84 19.35
N GLY A 237 -6.56 -4.90 19.27
CA GLY A 237 -7.36 -6.09 19.54
C GLY A 237 -8.45 -6.26 18.50
N LYS A 238 -8.70 -7.50 18.08
CA LYS A 238 -9.74 -7.86 17.11
C LYS A 238 -10.50 -9.09 17.59
N PHE A 239 -11.79 -8.95 17.76
CA PHE A 239 -12.72 -10.05 17.95
C PHE A 239 -13.29 -10.45 16.59
N LYS A 240 -13.16 -11.73 16.23
CA LYS A 240 -13.72 -12.28 14.98
C LYS A 240 -14.74 -13.36 15.33
N GLY A 241 -15.83 -13.38 14.56
CA GLY A 241 -16.86 -14.39 14.67
C GLY A 241 -17.46 -14.78 13.33
N MET A 242 -18.08 -15.97 13.27
CA MET A 242 -18.90 -16.43 12.16
C MET A 242 -20.26 -16.88 12.70
N VAL A 243 -21.34 -16.33 12.16
CA VAL A 243 -22.70 -16.69 12.54
C VAL A 243 -23.56 -16.86 11.28
N LYS A 244 -24.12 -18.04 11.09
CA LYS A 244 -25.03 -18.39 9.97
C LYS A 244 -24.48 -17.98 8.58
N GLY A 245 -23.17 -18.18 8.38
CA GLY A 245 -22.51 -17.88 7.09
C GLY A 245 -22.15 -16.41 6.90
N VAL A 246 -22.28 -15.59 7.93
CA VAL A 246 -21.77 -14.21 7.98
C VAL A 246 -20.50 -14.20 8.82
N ASP A 247 -19.38 -13.92 8.21
CA ASP A 247 -18.15 -13.57 8.91
C ASP A 247 -18.21 -12.12 9.35
N PHE A 248 -17.82 -11.81 10.58
CA PHE A 248 -17.74 -10.44 11.06
C PHE A 248 -16.57 -10.25 12.02
N SER A 249 -16.14 -9.00 12.16
CA SER A 249 -15.19 -8.65 13.20
C SER A 249 -15.47 -7.26 13.80
N LEU A 250 -14.98 -7.09 15.04
CA LEU A 250 -14.85 -5.81 15.73
C LEU A 250 -13.41 -5.63 16.14
N SER A 251 -12.86 -4.47 15.89
CA SER A 251 -11.44 -4.18 16.14
C SER A 251 -11.22 -2.84 16.79
N TYR A 252 -10.10 -2.74 17.48
CA TYR A 252 -9.59 -1.50 18.05
C TYR A 252 -8.10 -1.42 17.84
N VAL A 253 -7.61 -0.27 17.38
CA VAL A 253 -6.19 0.06 17.27
C VAL A 253 -5.90 1.36 18.00
N TRP A 254 -4.87 1.36 18.82
CA TRP A 254 -4.22 2.54 19.34
C TRP A 254 -2.86 2.65 18.67
N GLY A 255 -2.70 3.65 17.79
CA GLY A 255 -1.54 3.72 16.92
C GLY A 255 -1.22 5.13 16.47
N ARG A 256 -0.32 5.21 15.50
CA ARG A 256 0.00 6.46 14.80
C ARG A 256 -0.38 6.34 13.33
N ASP A 257 -0.76 7.48 12.77
CA ASP A 257 -0.91 7.58 11.32
C ASP A 257 0.44 7.23 10.65
N GLY A 258 0.38 6.44 9.59
CA GLY A 258 1.58 6.08 8.84
C GLY A 258 2.08 7.19 7.92
N LEU A 259 1.24 8.19 7.61
CA LEU A 259 1.58 9.35 6.79
C LEU A 259 1.76 10.59 7.68
N PRO A 260 2.77 11.44 7.42
CA PRO A 260 3.03 12.60 8.24
C PRO A 260 2.04 13.75 7.97
N PHE A 261 1.88 14.60 8.98
CA PHE A 261 1.21 15.90 8.90
C PHE A 261 2.25 17.03 8.99
N GLY A 262 2.05 18.12 8.24
CA GLY A 262 2.75 19.36 8.44
C GLY A 262 2.35 19.99 9.79
N THR A 263 3.31 20.24 10.66
CA THR A 263 3.06 20.87 11.98
C THR A 263 3.61 22.29 12.07
N ARG A 264 4.58 22.65 11.23
CA ARG A 264 5.12 23.99 11.14
C ARG A 264 5.66 24.26 9.74
N ASN A 265 5.39 25.46 9.21
CA ASN A 265 6.03 26.02 8.03
C ASN A 265 6.70 27.33 8.42
N THR A 266 8.01 27.44 8.24
CA THR A 266 8.76 28.68 8.45
C THR A 266 9.03 29.32 7.09
N PHE A 267 8.50 30.53 6.87
CA PHE A 267 8.63 31.29 5.64
C PHE A 267 9.81 32.25 5.76
N VAL A 268 10.81 32.11 4.92
CA VAL A 268 12.03 32.90 4.94
C VAL A 268 12.15 33.71 3.63
N PRO A 269 12.13 35.06 3.68
CA PRO A 269 12.33 35.87 2.47
C PRO A 269 13.76 35.70 1.96
N VAL A 270 13.91 35.56 0.61
CA VAL A 270 15.21 35.41 -0.04
C VAL A 270 15.53 36.55 -0.99
N ASP A 271 14.52 37.33 -1.41
CA ASP A 271 14.69 38.51 -2.23
C ASP A 271 13.60 39.57 -1.94
N THR A 272 13.70 40.74 -2.56
CA THR A 272 12.74 41.85 -2.41
C THR A 272 11.56 41.75 -3.40
N LEU A 273 11.53 40.73 -4.26
CA LEU A 273 10.50 40.52 -5.30
C LEU A 273 9.45 39.47 -4.86
N GLY A 274 9.43 39.10 -3.57
CA GLY A 274 8.50 38.14 -3.04
C GLY A 274 9.02 36.67 -3.05
N GLY A 275 10.29 36.46 -3.39
CA GLY A 275 10.92 35.14 -3.31
C GLY A 275 11.05 34.66 -1.87
N ILE A 276 10.61 33.43 -1.62
CA ILE A 276 10.65 32.80 -0.28
C ILE A 276 11.20 31.38 -0.33
N ASN A 277 11.86 30.99 0.75
CA ASN A 277 12.09 29.59 1.09
C ASN A 277 11.10 29.17 2.18
N ILE A 278 10.67 27.91 2.12
CA ILE A 278 9.81 27.29 3.15
C ILE A 278 10.55 26.14 3.77
N ASN A 279 10.66 26.18 5.10
CA ASN A 279 11.20 25.07 5.90
C ASN A 279 10.05 24.46 6.70
N SER A 280 9.69 23.21 6.38
CA SER A 280 8.57 22.50 6.99
C SER A 280 9.01 21.53 8.08
N GLN A 281 8.18 21.37 9.10
CA GLN A 281 8.29 20.29 10.07
C GLN A 281 7.10 19.38 9.94
N LEU A 282 7.36 18.08 9.89
CA LEU A 282 6.35 17.03 9.71
C LEU A 282 6.37 16.10 10.92
N SER A 283 5.21 15.64 11.37
CA SER A 283 5.08 14.67 12.46
C SER A 283 3.93 13.72 12.24
N PHE A 284 3.76 12.70 13.10
CA PHE A 284 2.78 11.63 12.98
C PHE A 284 1.76 11.73 14.12
N ALA A 285 0.48 11.94 13.76
CA ALA A 285 -0.60 12.02 14.73
C ALA A 285 -0.90 10.65 15.34
N ARG A 286 -1.23 10.64 16.65
CA ARG A 286 -1.74 9.45 17.33
C ARG A 286 -3.26 9.42 17.23
N THR A 287 -3.80 8.21 17.02
CA THR A 287 -5.22 8.02 16.75
C THR A 287 -5.72 6.72 17.39
N HIS A 288 -6.91 6.76 17.94
CA HIS A 288 -7.71 5.58 18.27
C HIS A 288 -8.57 5.23 17.07
N ILE A 289 -8.60 3.97 16.67
CA ILE A 289 -9.37 3.49 15.52
C ILE A 289 -10.25 2.34 15.98
N ILE A 290 -11.57 2.50 15.81
CA ILE A 290 -12.56 1.46 16.10
C ILE A 290 -13.06 0.95 14.75
N GLY A 291 -12.87 -0.33 14.48
CA GLY A 291 -13.23 -0.95 13.21
C GLY A 291 -14.31 -2.01 13.35
N ALA A 292 -15.11 -2.14 12.31
CA ALA A 292 -16.05 -3.24 12.13
C ALA A 292 -16.04 -3.69 10.66
N ASP A 293 -16.09 -4.98 10.45
CA ASP A 293 -16.21 -5.57 9.11
C ASP A 293 -17.15 -6.76 9.10
N LEU A 294 -17.71 -7.02 7.92
CA LEU A 294 -18.52 -8.21 7.65
C LEU A 294 -18.33 -8.68 6.21
N ALA A 295 -18.42 -9.99 6.01
CA ALA A 295 -18.43 -10.62 4.69
C ALA A 295 -19.42 -11.78 4.69
N THR A 296 -20.12 -11.98 3.56
CA THR A 296 -21.05 -13.07 3.37
C THR A 296 -21.22 -13.39 1.88
N SER A 297 -21.86 -14.51 1.58
CA SER A 297 -22.31 -14.84 0.21
C SER A 297 -23.80 -15.14 0.23
N ILE A 298 -24.54 -14.41 -0.59
CA ILE A 298 -26.01 -14.55 -0.73
C ILE A 298 -26.33 -14.85 -2.19
N ALA A 299 -26.95 -15.97 -2.45
CA ALA A 299 -27.33 -16.42 -3.80
C ALA A 299 -26.18 -16.38 -4.83
N GLY A 300 -24.96 -16.68 -4.37
CA GLY A 300 -23.74 -16.68 -5.20
C GLY A 300 -23.10 -15.31 -5.41
N ILE A 301 -23.67 -14.25 -4.85
CA ILE A 301 -23.07 -12.91 -4.81
C ILE A 301 -22.24 -12.82 -3.54
N GLY A 302 -20.93 -12.55 -3.67
CA GLY A 302 -20.07 -12.15 -2.57
C GLY A 302 -20.42 -10.72 -2.16
N PHE A 303 -20.49 -10.46 -0.87
CA PHE A 303 -20.80 -9.15 -0.32
C PHE A 303 -19.90 -8.87 0.89
N TRP A 304 -19.37 -7.66 0.99
CA TRP A 304 -18.59 -7.18 2.14
C TRP A 304 -18.87 -5.73 2.46
N ALA A 305 -18.74 -5.41 3.72
CA ALA A 305 -18.78 -4.05 4.20
C ALA A 305 -17.77 -3.88 5.35
N GLU A 306 -17.14 -2.74 5.41
CA GLU A 306 -16.10 -2.42 6.39
C GLU A 306 -16.14 -0.95 6.73
N ALA A 307 -16.03 -0.61 8.01
CA ALA A 307 -16.00 0.77 8.48
C ALA A 307 -14.99 0.93 9.62
N ALA A 308 -14.32 2.09 9.67
CA ALA A 308 -13.42 2.47 10.74
C ALA A 308 -13.67 3.91 11.18
N LEU A 309 -13.91 4.08 12.48
CA LEU A 309 -14.01 5.37 13.16
C LEU A 309 -12.64 5.78 13.66
N PHE A 310 -12.15 6.91 13.18
CA PHE A 310 -10.86 7.51 13.55
C PHE A 310 -11.11 8.63 14.58
N ILE A 311 -10.48 8.50 15.73
CA ILE A 311 -10.57 9.45 16.85
C ILE A 311 -9.15 9.97 17.12
N PRO A 312 -8.77 11.15 16.62
CA PRO A 312 -7.47 11.72 16.90
C PRO A 312 -7.28 11.97 18.40
N GLU A 313 -6.12 11.62 18.95
CA GLU A 313 -5.85 11.80 20.39
C GLU A 313 -5.72 13.28 20.78
N LYS A 314 -5.22 14.10 19.83
CA LYS A 314 -5.03 15.55 20.00
C LYS A 314 -5.28 16.26 18.68
N ASP A 315 -5.54 17.56 18.78
CA ASP A 315 -5.59 18.44 17.61
C ASP A 315 -4.24 18.41 16.87
N VAL A 316 -4.30 18.38 15.56
CA VAL A 316 -3.15 18.60 14.69
C VAL A 316 -3.23 20.00 14.13
N ILE A 317 -2.32 20.84 14.57
CA ILE A 317 -2.25 22.26 14.19
C ILE A 317 -1.01 22.46 13.33
N MET A 318 -1.17 23.16 12.21
CA MET A 318 -0.08 23.65 11.39
C MET A 318 0.14 25.12 11.70
N THR A 319 1.33 25.44 12.21
CA THR A 319 1.76 26.81 12.48
C THR A 319 2.54 27.36 11.29
N ASN A 320 2.02 28.37 10.61
CA ASN A 320 2.74 29.13 9.60
C ASN A 320 3.46 30.31 10.26
N ASP A 321 4.80 30.29 10.22
CA ASP A 321 5.69 31.23 10.90
C ASP A 321 6.28 32.21 9.88
N PHE A 322 5.87 33.47 9.99
CA PHE A 322 6.30 34.59 9.16
C PHE A 322 7.27 35.53 9.89
N SER A 323 7.81 35.14 11.04
CA SER A 323 8.65 35.99 11.88
C SER A 323 9.87 36.54 11.15
N ALA A 324 10.40 35.80 10.16
CA ALA A 324 11.54 36.27 9.36
C ALA A 324 11.26 37.52 8.49
N PHE A 325 9.98 37.84 8.21
CA PHE A 325 9.57 39.08 7.55
C PHE A 325 9.51 40.26 8.51
N TYR A 326 9.48 40.01 9.82
CA TYR A 326 9.27 41.00 10.85
C TYR A 326 10.38 40.93 11.92
N PRO A 327 11.67 41.12 11.55
CA PRO A 327 12.81 40.89 12.49
C PRO A 327 12.82 41.83 13.72
N MET A 328 12.05 42.91 13.64
CA MET A 328 11.91 43.87 14.76
C MET A 328 10.71 43.57 15.66
N SER A 329 9.90 42.56 15.34
CA SER A 329 8.76 42.18 16.20
C SER A 329 9.23 41.54 17.49
N PRO A 330 8.74 42.00 18.64
CA PRO A 330 9.11 41.41 19.95
C PRO A 330 8.45 40.04 20.19
N VAL A 331 7.50 39.66 19.37
CA VAL A 331 6.76 38.37 19.45
C VAL A 331 6.79 37.67 18.09
N PRO A 332 6.73 36.33 18.07
CA PRO A 332 6.60 35.57 16.83
C PRO A 332 5.35 36.00 16.05
N VAL A 333 5.50 36.14 14.74
CA VAL A 333 4.40 36.43 13.82
C VAL A 333 3.96 35.12 13.19
N THR A 334 2.94 34.48 13.76
CA THR A 334 2.46 33.16 13.35
C THR A 334 0.98 33.16 13.02
N LYS A 335 0.58 32.22 12.14
CA LYS A 335 -0.83 31.93 11.83
C LYS A 335 -1.04 30.41 11.94
N ASP A 336 -1.93 30.04 12.86
CA ASP A 336 -2.28 28.64 13.05
C ASP A 336 -3.45 28.23 12.16
N SER A 337 -3.39 26.99 11.67
CA SER A 337 -4.48 26.33 10.93
C SER A 337 -4.72 24.96 11.55
N LEU A 338 -5.95 24.68 11.93
CA LEU A 338 -6.35 23.38 12.46
C LEU A 338 -6.49 22.39 11.29
N LEU A 339 -5.61 21.39 11.22
CA LEU A 339 -5.65 20.36 10.17
C LEU A 339 -6.55 19.19 10.58
N LEU A 340 -6.57 18.84 11.87
CA LEU A 340 -7.35 17.75 12.39
C LEU A 340 -7.85 18.10 13.79
N ASP A 341 -9.18 18.07 13.96
CA ASP A 341 -9.88 18.40 15.19
C ASP A 341 -10.14 17.12 15.98
N SER A 342 -9.54 17.00 17.18
CA SER A 342 -9.72 15.83 18.04
C SER A 342 -11.15 15.68 18.59
N SER A 343 -11.93 16.76 18.60
CA SER A 343 -13.34 16.72 18.99
C SER A 343 -14.28 16.24 17.87
N LYS A 344 -13.75 16.07 16.64
CA LYS A 344 -14.52 15.65 15.46
C LYS A 344 -13.99 14.33 14.89
N PRO A 345 -14.34 13.18 15.47
CA PRO A 345 -14.04 11.88 14.87
C PRO A 345 -14.59 11.78 13.46
N TYR A 346 -13.92 11.01 12.60
CA TYR A 346 -14.36 10.79 11.23
C TYR A 346 -14.40 9.31 10.88
N ILE A 347 -15.25 8.96 9.92
CA ILE A 347 -15.47 7.56 9.51
C ILE A 347 -14.99 7.39 8.09
N LYS A 348 -14.18 6.35 7.86
CA LYS A 348 -13.93 5.81 6.52
C LYS A 348 -14.63 4.47 6.40
N PHE A 349 -15.21 4.20 5.24
CA PHE A 349 -15.89 2.93 5.02
C PHE A 349 -15.82 2.47 3.57
N VAL A 350 -16.00 1.17 3.36
CA VAL A 350 -16.13 0.53 2.06
C VAL A 350 -17.27 -0.47 2.08
N VAL A 351 -18.01 -0.52 0.98
CA VAL A 351 -19.03 -1.53 0.72
C VAL A 351 -18.80 -2.06 -0.68
N GLY A 352 -18.83 -3.37 -0.86
CA GLY A 352 -18.62 -3.97 -2.16
C GLY A 352 -19.29 -5.32 -2.32
N GLY A 353 -19.27 -5.77 -3.56
CA GLY A 353 -19.75 -7.11 -3.91
C GLY A 353 -19.17 -7.57 -5.23
N ASP A 354 -19.18 -8.87 -5.41
CA ASP A 354 -18.71 -9.51 -6.61
C ASP A 354 -19.63 -10.66 -7.07
N TYR A 355 -19.51 -10.99 -8.32
CA TYR A 355 -20.27 -12.11 -8.90
C TYR A 355 -19.48 -12.80 -10.01
N ASN A 356 -19.48 -14.14 -9.96
CA ASN A 356 -18.95 -15.00 -11.02
C ASN A 356 -20.11 -15.55 -11.84
N PHE A 357 -20.17 -15.18 -13.12
CA PHE A 357 -21.17 -15.67 -14.06
C PHE A 357 -20.83 -17.09 -14.54
N ALA A 358 -21.85 -17.84 -14.93
CA ALA A 358 -21.68 -19.21 -15.43
C ALA A 358 -20.82 -19.28 -16.72
N ASP A 359 -20.72 -18.20 -17.48
CA ASP A 359 -19.92 -18.08 -18.71
C ASP A 359 -18.44 -17.73 -18.47
N GLY A 360 -18.00 -17.73 -17.20
CA GLY A 360 -16.63 -17.39 -16.80
C GLY A 360 -16.33 -15.88 -16.71
N SER A 361 -17.36 -15.04 -16.87
CA SER A 361 -17.21 -13.60 -16.59
C SER A 361 -17.25 -13.33 -15.10
N TYR A 362 -16.59 -12.27 -14.67
CA TYR A 362 -16.54 -11.80 -13.28
C TYR A 362 -16.77 -10.30 -13.22
N ILE A 363 -17.54 -9.85 -12.26
CA ILE A 363 -17.74 -8.43 -11.95
C ILE A 363 -17.45 -8.17 -10.48
N ASN A 364 -16.80 -7.06 -10.19
CA ASN A 364 -16.56 -6.54 -8.84
C ASN A 364 -16.90 -5.06 -8.83
N LEU A 365 -17.68 -4.65 -7.85
CA LEU A 365 -18.08 -3.26 -7.64
C LEU A 365 -17.84 -2.88 -6.19
N GLN A 366 -17.19 -1.73 -5.95
CA GLN A 366 -16.97 -1.20 -4.61
C GLN A 366 -17.25 0.29 -4.57
N PHE A 367 -17.84 0.72 -3.47
CA PHE A 367 -17.92 2.10 -3.06
C PHE A 367 -17.07 2.31 -1.82
N MET A 368 -16.27 3.37 -1.78
CA MET A 368 -15.43 3.72 -0.64
C MET A 368 -15.59 5.21 -0.34
N HIS A 369 -15.69 5.52 0.94
CA HIS A 369 -15.65 6.89 1.49
C HIS A 369 -14.39 7.07 2.31
N GLY A 370 -13.51 7.99 1.88
CA GLY A 370 -12.23 8.28 2.51
C GLY A 370 -11.07 7.38 2.05
N PHE A 371 -10.14 7.95 1.27
CA PHE A 371 -8.94 7.27 0.80
C PHE A 371 -7.83 7.23 1.87
N ILE A 372 -6.73 6.51 1.57
CA ILE A 372 -5.61 6.26 2.50
C ILE A 372 -5.06 7.55 3.11
N HIS A 373 -4.84 8.58 2.30
CA HIS A 373 -4.20 9.85 2.71
C HIS A 373 -5.18 10.89 3.27
N GLU A 374 -6.48 10.71 3.13
CA GLU A 374 -7.49 11.66 3.54
C GLU A 374 -7.77 11.61 5.05
N ARG A 375 -7.96 12.74 5.69
CA ARG A 375 -8.19 12.89 7.14
C ARG A 375 -9.18 14.00 7.43
N GLY A 376 -10.04 13.75 8.43
CA GLY A 376 -11.10 14.68 8.85
C GLY A 376 -12.31 14.67 7.93
N ASN A 377 -13.51 14.92 8.48
CA ASN A 377 -14.76 14.76 7.75
C ASN A 377 -14.88 15.63 6.48
N GLU A 378 -14.22 16.80 6.47
CA GLU A 378 -14.34 17.76 5.37
C GLU A 378 -13.40 17.43 4.19
N ASN A 379 -12.50 16.45 4.36
CA ASN A 379 -11.47 16.09 3.38
C ASN A 379 -11.62 14.66 2.87
N LEU A 380 -12.74 13.98 3.16
CA LEU A 380 -12.99 12.63 2.67
C LEU A 380 -13.76 12.70 1.35
N ASN A 381 -13.27 11.96 0.37
CA ASN A 381 -13.87 11.88 -0.96
C ASN A 381 -14.55 10.52 -1.19
N ASP A 382 -15.36 10.45 -2.22
CA ASP A 382 -16.12 9.26 -2.59
C ASP A 382 -15.52 8.60 -3.82
N TYR A 383 -15.33 7.28 -3.74
CA TYR A 383 -14.65 6.47 -4.74
C TYR A 383 -15.54 5.31 -5.15
N PHE A 384 -15.71 5.12 -6.46
CA PHE A 384 -16.43 4.01 -7.06
C PHE A 384 -15.43 3.20 -7.87
N PHE A 385 -15.24 1.94 -7.53
CA PHE A 385 -14.37 1.03 -8.26
C PHE A 385 -15.20 -0.01 -8.99
N LEU A 386 -14.85 -0.27 -10.24
CA LEU A 386 -15.47 -1.29 -11.06
C LEU A 386 -14.39 -2.12 -11.75
N ARG A 387 -14.53 -3.43 -11.69
CA ARG A 387 -13.78 -4.37 -12.50
C ARG A 387 -14.72 -5.36 -13.16
N TYR A 388 -14.58 -5.52 -14.47
CA TYR A 388 -15.20 -6.60 -15.23
C TYR A 388 -14.11 -7.35 -15.98
N GLU A 389 -14.10 -8.67 -15.87
CA GLU A 389 -13.15 -9.53 -16.57
C GLU A 389 -13.81 -10.80 -17.09
N LYS A 390 -13.21 -11.35 -18.12
CA LYS A 390 -13.62 -12.65 -18.69
C LYS A 390 -12.39 -13.51 -18.97
N LYS A 391 -12.51 -14.79 -18.67
CA LYS A 391 -11.49 -15.79 -18.89
C LYS A 391 -11.84 -16.65 -20.11
N PHE A 392 -10.80 -17.03 -20.86
CA PHE A 392 -10.88 -17.80 -22.10
C PHE A 392 -9.83 -18.90 -22.09
N PHE A 393 -10.03 -19.93 -22.93
CA PHE A 393 -9.06 -21.01 -23.16
C PHE A 393 -8.62 -21.73 -21.86
N ASN A 394 -9.58 -22.16 -21.06
CA ASN A 394 -9.36 -22.79 -19.75
C ASN A 394 -8.50 -21.91 -18.84
N ASP A 395 -8.90 -20.66 -18.67
CA ASP A 395 -8.26 -19.63 -17.82
C ASP A 395 -6.83 -19.20 -18.25
N LYS A 396 -6.40 -19.60 -19.45
CA LYS A 396 -5.09 -19.16 -19.97
C LYS A 396 -5.08 -17.70 -20.40
N LEU A 397 -6.16 -17.20 -20.94
CA LEU A 397 -6.29 -15.81 -21.35
C LEU A 397 -7.36 -15.13 -20.51
N LYS A 398 -7.00 -14.04 -19.82
CA LYS A 398 -7.91 -13.18 -19.08
C LYS A 398 -7.93 -11.80 -19.75
N ILE A 399 -9.11 -11.30 -20.05
CA ILE A 399 -9.32 -9.96 -20.58
C ILE A 399 -10.18 -9.19 -19.58
N ALA A 400 -9.67 -8.08 -19.06
CA ALA A 400 -10.40 -7.13 -18.23
C ALA A 400 -10.56 -5.81 -19.01
N PRO A 401 -11.59 -5.67 -19.83
CA PRO A 401 -11.80 -4.45 -20.62
C PRO A 401 -12.20 -3.26 -19.76
N VAL A 402 -12.71 -3.51 -18.55
CA VAL A 402 -13.08 -2.49 -17.57
C VAL A 402 -12.36 -2.78 -16.27
N GLY A 403 -11.58 -1.83 -15.83
CA GLY A 403 -10.94 -1.75 -14.52
C GLY A 403 -10.64 -0.30 -14.19
N GLY A 404 -10.73 0.06 -12.91
CA GLY A 404 -10.43 1.41 -12.45
C GLY A 404 -11.49 2.00 -11.54
N GLY A 405 -11.56 3.33 -11.48
CA GLY A 405 -12.45 4.03 -10.56
C GLY A 405 -12.90 5.39 -11.04
N PHE A 406 -13.98 5.84 -10.43
CA PHE A 406 -14.53 7.18 -10.55
C PHE A 406 -14.54 7.82 -9.16
N ILE A 407 -14.02 9.02 -9.06
CA ILE A 407 -13.84 9.77 -7.81
C ILE A 407 -14.70 11.03 -7.86
N VAL A 408 -15.37 11.33 -6.76
CA VAL A 408 -16.14 12.55 -6.56
C VAL A 408 -15.59 13.29 -5.35
N THR A 409 -15.14 14.52 -5.55
CA THR A 409 -14.60 15.36 -4.47
C THR A 409 -15.59 16.42 -3.99
N ASP A 410 -16.55 16.83 -4.85
CA ASP A 410 -17.66 17.72 -4.48
C ASP A 410 -18.92 17.36 -5.28
N TRP A 411 -19.92 16.80 -4.59
CA TRP A 411 -21.20 16.39 -5.19
C TRP A 411 -22.02 17.58 -5.72
N ASN A 412 -21.86 18.77 -5.17
CA ASN A 412 -22.59 19.96 -5.60
C ASN A 412 -22.05 20.53 -6.89
N LYS A 413 -20.76 20.23 -7.19
CA LYS A 413 -20.03 20.72 -8.38
C LYS A 413 -19.30 19.60 -9.10
N ILE A 414 -19.93 18.44 -9.26
CA ILE A 414 -19.33 17.22 -9.80
C ILE A 414 -18.67 17.42 -11.17
N LYS A 415 -19.19 18.32 -12.01
CA LYS A 415 -18.64 18.61 -13.34
C LYS A 415 -17.23 19.21 -13.32
N ASP A 416 -16.86 19.81 -12.18
CA ASP A 416 -15.57 20.46 -11.98
C ASP A 416 -14.72 19.79 -10.88
N ASN A 417 -15.26 18.74 -10.21
CA ASN A 417 -14.66 18.10 -9.05
C ASN A 417 -14.79 16.57 -9.13
N TYR A 418 -14.11 15.96 -10.09
CA TYR A 418 -14.12 14.51 -10.30
C TYR A 418 -12.78 14.02 -10.85
N ALA A 419 -12.50 12.74 -10.71
CA ALA A 419 -11.44 12.07 -11.45
C ALA A 419 -11.91 10.72 -11.97
N ILE A 420 -11.26 10.23 -13.02
CA ILE A 420 -11.46 8.92 -13.64
C ILE A 420 -10.10 8.26 -13.75
N VAL A 421 -10.03 7.01 -13.33
CA VAL A 421 -8.91 6.12 -13.58
C VAL A 421 -9.42 4.93 -14.39
N TYR A 422 -8.89 4.71 -15.58
CA TYR A 422 -9.29 3.61 -16.44
C TYR A 422 -8.12 2.69 -16.72
N MET A 423 -8.22 1.40 -16.34
CA MET A 423 -7.14 0.42 -16.38
C MET A 423 -7.58 -0.89 -17.04
N PRO A 424 -7.69 -0.94 -18.38
CA PRO A 424 -7.90 -2.19 -19.09
C PRO A 424 -6.65 -3.09 -19.03
N GLU A 425 -6.88 -4.39 -18.99
CA GLU A 425 -5.83 -5.39 -18.80
C GLU A 425 -6.06 -6.63 -19.65
N VAL A 426 -4.99 -7.20 -20.19
CA VAL A 426 -4.97 -8.52 -20.81
C VAL A 426 -3.85 -9.33 -20.15
N SER A 427 -4.16 -10.48 -19.58
CA SER A 427 -3.19 -11.40 -18.98
C SER A 427 -3.22 -12.75 -19.69
N TYR A 428 -2.04 -13.29 -19.97
CA TYR A 428 -1.87 -14.59 -20.60
C TYR A 428 -0.95 -15.48 -19.77
N LYS A 429 -1.46 -16.64 -19.37
CA LYS A 429 -0.68 -17.69 -18.72
C LYS A 429 0.00 -18.55 -19.78
N ALA A 430 1.27 -18.27 -20.04
CA ALA A 430 2.08 -19.03 -20.97
C ALA A 430 2.30 -20.48 -20.47
N THR A 431 2.49 -20.62 -19.15
CA THR A 431 2.52 -21.90 -18.41
C THR A 431 1.75 -21.72 -17.10
N ASP A 432 1.58 -22.77 -16.32
CA ASP A 432 0.96 -22.68 -14.99
C ASP A 432 1.74 -21.74 -14.04
N ASN A 433 3.00 -21.54 -14.31
CA ASN A 433 3.92 -20.75 -13.49
C ASN A 433 4.26 -19.39 -14.09
N ALA A 434 4.03 -19.16 -15.39
CA ALA A 434 4.42 -17.95 -16.10
C ALA A 434 3.19 -17.17 -16.60
N GLU A 435 3.09 -15.91 -16.21
CA GLU A 435 2.02 -15.01 -16.62
C GLU A 435 2.60 -13.71 -17.19
N ILE A 436 2.10 -13.31 -18.36
CA ILE A 436 2.38 -12.04 -18.99
C ILE A 436 1.13 -11.18 -18.91
N THR A 437 1.27 -9.95 -18.41
CA THR A 437 0.19 -8.99 -18.34
C THR A 437 0.54 -7.73 -19.11
N LEU A 438 -0.36 -7.31 -19.98
CA LEU A 438 -0.33 -6.03 -20.68
C LEU A 438 -1.49 -5.20 -20.17
N SER A 439 -1.23 -3.98 -19.77
CA SER A 439 -2.27 -3.06 -19.32
C SER A 439 -1.92 -1.63 -19.68
N THR A 440 -2.92 -0.78 -19.63
CA THR A 440 -2.76 0.67 -19.73
C THR A 440 -3.43 1.31 -18.53
N VAL A 441 -3.00 2.50 -18.16
CA VAL A 441 -3.73 3.34 -17.24
C VAL A 441 -3.90 4.71 -17.88
N PHE A 442 -5.12 5.23 -17.78
CA PHE A 442 -5.50 6.56 -18.22
C PHE A 442 -6.09 7.32 -17.04
N PHE A 443 -5.66 8.57 -16.88
CA PHE A 443 -6.14 9.49 -15.86
C PHE A 443 -6.82 10.68 -16.52
N ASP A 444 -8.00 11.04 -16.06
CA ASP A 444 -8.68 12.27 -16.45
C ASP A 444 -9.47 12.84 -15.27
N GLY A 445 -9.81 14.11 -15.33
CA GLY A 445 -10.61 14.74 -14.29
C GLY A 445 -10.39 16.24 -14.18
N LYS A 446 -11.04 16.82 -13.16
CA LYS A 446 -10.98 18.22 -12.80
C LYS A 446 -11.00 18.39 -11.27
N GLY A 447 -10.56 19.55 -10.81
CA GLY A 447 -10.45 19.88 -9.40
C GLY A 447 -9.10 19.45 -8.82
N ASP A 448 -8.99 19.44 -7.49
CA ASP A 448 -7.78 19.10 -6.77
C ASP A 448 -7.95 17.73 -6.07
N ASN A 449 -7.33 16.72 -6.63
CA ASN A 449 -7.26 15.38 -6.03
C ASN A 449 -6.07 14.59 -6.60
N LEU A 450 -5.68 13.55 -5.89
CA LEU A 450 -4.56 12.66 -6.21
C LEU A 450 -4.53 12.24 -7.69
N PHE A 451 -5.65 11.83 -8.26
CA PHE A 451 -5.70 11.25 -9.60
C PHE A 451 -5.72 12.31 -10.71
N VAL A 452 -6.24 13.52 -10.42
CA VAL A 452 -6.11 14.67 -11.32
C VAL A 452 -4.64 15.09 -11.43
N ASN A 453 -3.89 15.05 -10.32
CA ASN A 453 -2.46 15.36 -10.32
C ASN A 453 -1.63 14.36 -11.15
N MET A 454 -2.21 13.19 -11.46
CA MET A 454 -1.60 12.16 -12.31
C MET A 454 -2.03 12.21 -13.78
N LYS A 455 -2.78 13.22 -14.21
CA LYS A 455 -3.37 13.32 -15.54
C LYS A 455 -2.37 13.24 -16.71
N ASP A 456 -1.12 13.63 -16.49
CA ASP A 456 -0.05 13.57 -17.49
C ASP A 456 0.72 12.23 -17.49
N TYR A 457 0.38 11.33 -16.58
CA TYR A 457 1.05 10.03 -16.41
C TYR A 457 0.26 8.86 -17.00
N ASP A 458 -0.48 9.07 -18.10
CA ASP A 458 -1.03 7.95 -18.87
C ASP A 458 0.10 7.04 -19.32
N MET A 459 -0.03 5.72 -19.11
CA MET A 459 1.05 4.80 -19.40
C MET A 459 0.59 3.44 -19.93
N PHE A 460 1.47 2.82 -20.69
CA PHE A 460 1.41 1.39 -21.00
C PHE A 460 2.30 0.63 -20.04
N MET A 461 1.82 -0.53 -19.59
CA MET A 461 2.49 -1.37 -18.61
C MET A 461 2.67 -2.78 -19.17
N PHE A 462 3.88 -3.30 -19.03
CA PHE A 462 4.24 -4.69 -19.30
C PHE A 462 4.70 -5.35 -18.01
N LYS A 463 4.08 -6.47 -17.67
CA LYS A 463 4.44 -7.24 -16.48
C LYS A 463 4.65 -8.71 -16.84
N LEU A 464 5.77 -9.26 -16.41
CA LEU A 464 6.07 -10.69 -16.49
C LEU A 464 6.25 -11.23 -15.07
N LYS A 465 5.50 -12.27 -14.75
CA LYS A 465 5.59 -12.96 -13.47
C LYS A 465 5.87 -14.44 -13.69
N TYR A 466 6.82 -14.99 -12.93
CA TYR A 466 7.10 -16.41 -12.88
C TYR A 466 7.12 -16.87 -11.43
N SER A 467 6.30 -17.86 -11.08
CA SER A 467 6.21 -18.44 -9.73
C SER A 467 6.84 -19.83 -9.69
N PHE A 468 7.52 -20.20 -8.61
CA PHE A 468 8.19 -21.49 -8.44
C PHE A 468 8.06 -22.03 -7.00
#